data_3ab98b72a3ed4cd9844a8522071e4be7
#
_entry.id   3ab98b72a3ed4cd9844a8522071e4be7
#
_cell.length_a   1.000
_cell.length_b   1.000
_cell.length_c   1.000
_cell.angle_alpha   90.00
_cell.angle_beta   90.00
_cell.angle_gamma   90.00
#
_symmetry.space_group_name_H-M   'P 1'
#
loop_
_entity.id
_entity.type
_entity.pdbx_description
1 polymer ?
#
loop_
_entity_poly.entity_id
_entity_poly.type
_entity_poly.pdbx_seq_one_letter_code
_entity_poly.pdbx_strand_id
1 'polypeptide(L)'
;MTAITDSRALDALKQYFGYEAFRPGQSGIVGSIIAGRDVLGVMPTGAGKSVCYQIPATILPGVAIVISPLISLMRDQVDALNDAGIPAAFINTTQTPDEQSSVFAQASAGLIKLLYVAPERLETERFRNFASRTPISLVAVDEAHCVSQWGQDFRSSYLGIGEFIANLPARPTVAAFTATATERVRHDIVSMLGLRDPDVTVTGFDRPNLYFDVIKLETRHKTSWVAKYVAEHADESGIVYCATRKETEALAASLNHAVAELRAADGADPGQADPIAVAYHGGMSPDVRERAQRDFVTDRVPVVVATNAFGMGIDKSNVRYVIHHNMPESIEAYYQEAGRAGRDGEPSRCTLLWNESDIVTRRRLLDSDYENERLTPDEQEVVRRAKRRLLDAMVGYCRTTDCLHIYMTRYFGENDTVGGTS
;
A
#
# COMPACT_ATOMS: atom_id res chain seq x y z
N MET A 1 17.96 -24.41 3.66
CA MET A 1 17.36 -25.47 2.81
C MET A 1 16.71 -24.78 1.63
N THR A 2 17.21 -25.00 0.42
CA THR A 2 16.62 -24.45 -0.81
C THR A 2 15.24 -25.09 -0.97
N ALA A 3 14.16 -24.32 -0.79
CA ALA A 3 12.82 -24.80 -1.07
C ALA A 3 12.76 -25.26 -2.53
N ILE A 4 12.44 -26.53 -2.76
CA ILE A 4 12.17 -27.05 -4.10
C ILE A 4 10.94 -26.29 -4.57
N THR A 5 11.11 -25.34 -5.47
CA THR A 5 10.00 -24.58 -6.06
C THR A 5 9.12 -25.57 -6.84
N ASP A 6 7.85 -25.63 -6.52
CA ASP A 6 6.86 -26.46 -7.24
C ASP A 6 6.90 -26.06 -8.73
N SER A 7 7.19 -27.00 -9.63
CA SER A 7 7.31 -26.73 -11.07
C SER A 7 6.02 -26.09 -11.61
N ARG A 8 4.85 -26.51 -11.11
CA ARG A 8 3.56 -25.92 -11.49
C ARG A 8 3.48 -24.43 -11.16
N ALA A 9 4.12 -23.99 -10.05
CA ALA A 9 4.16 -22.59 -9.67
C ALA A 9 5.02 -21.75 -10.61
N LEU A 10 6.17 -22.29 -11.07
CA LEU A 10 6.99 -21.63 -12.08
C LEU A 10 6.31 -21.57 -13.45
N ASP A 11 5.65 -22.65 -13.86
CA ASP A 11 4.91 -22.70 -15.11
C ASP A 11 3.77 -21.67 -15.09
N ALA A 12 3.02 -21.57 -13.98
CA ALA A 12 1.96 -20.57 -13.82
C ALA A 12 2.52 -19.13 -13.80
N LEU A 13 3.67 -18.90 -13.14
CA LEU A 13 4.33 -17.59 -13.12
C LEU A 13 4.71 -17.15 -14.55
N LYS A 14 5.30 -18.06 -15.33
CA LYS A 14 5.66 -17.80 -16.72
C LYS A 14 4.45 -17.59 -17.61
N GLN A 15 3.45 -18.44 -17.46
CA GLN A 15 2.22 -18.42 -18.29
C GLN A 15 1.43 -17.13 -18.11
N TYR A 16 1.18 -16.71 -16.86
CA TYR A 16 0.27 -15.62 -16.54
C TYR A 16 0.96 -14.25 -16.38
N PHE A 17 2.23 -14.24 -15.95
CA PHE A 17 2.94 -12.99 -15.65
C PHE A 17 4.18 -12.77 -16.50
N GLY A 18 4.61 -13.76 -17.30
CA GLY A 18 5.77 -13.66 -18.18
C GLY A 18 7.12 -13.65 -17.46
N TYR A 19 7.16 -13.98 -16.16
CA TYR A 19 8.42 -14.00 -15.40
C TYR A 19 9.04 -15.40 -15.40
N GLU A 20 10.35 -15.46 -15.62
CA GLU A 20 11.12 -16.73 -15.65
C GLU A 20 11.47 -17.24 -14.23
N ALA A 21 11.43 -16.37 -13.21
CA ALA A 21 11.78 -16.72 -11.83
C ALA A 21 11.03 -15.87 -10.82
N PHE A 22 10.81 -16.43 -9.64
CA PHE A 22 10.31 -15.69 -8.49
C PHE A 22 11.36 -14.71 -7.94
N ARG A 23 10.90 -13.57 -7.46
CA ARG A 23 11.76 -12.64 -6.73
C ARG A 23 12.15 -13.24 -5.36
N PRO A 24 13.22 -12.73 -4.72
CA PRO A 24 13.62 -13.18 -3.38
C PRO A 24 12.45 -13.18 -2.38
N GLY A 25 12.30 -14.28 -1.64
CA GLY A 25 11.21 -14.49 -0.67
C GLY A 25 9.90 -15.03 -1.24
N GLN A 26 9.57 -14.79 -2.52
CA GLN A 26 8.29 -15.22 -3.10
C GLN A 26 8.16 -16.75 -3.20
N SER A 27 9.19 -17.46 -3.65
CA SER A 27 9.14 -18.90 -3.89
C SER A 27 8.83 -19.70 -2.62
N GLY A 28 9.41 -19.30 -1.48
CA GLY A 28 9.12 -19.92 -0.18
C GLY A 28 7.67 -19.74 0.24
N ILE A 29 7.14 -18.52 0.13
CA ILE A 29 5.75 -18.18 0.43
C ILE A 29 4.79 -19.00 -0.46
N VAL A 30 5.00 -18.98 -1.78
CA VAL A 30 4.18 -19.72 -2.75
C VAL A 30 4.18 -21.21 -2.44
N GLY A 31 5.36 -21.79 -2.18
CA GLY A 31 5.50 -23.20 -1.83
C GLY A 31 4.78 -23.57 -0.52
N SER A 32 4.83 -22.71 0.48
CA SER A 32 4.14 -22.92 1.76
C SER A 32 2.62 -22.88 1.60
N ILE A 33 2.08 -21.93 0.83
CA ILE A 33 0.64 -21.85 0.56
C ILE A 33 0.17 -23.09 -0.20
N ILE A 34 0.90 -23.53 -1.23
CA ILE A 34 0.54 -24.73 -2.01
C ILE A 34 0.60 -25.99 -1.13
N ALA A 35 1.53 -26.05 -0.18
CA ALA A 35 1.64 -27.13 0.80
C ALA A 35 0.58 -27.07 1.92
N GLY A 36 -0.33 -26.09 1.91
CA GLY A 36 -1.40 -25.96 2.91
C GLY A 36 -0.93 -25.36 4.24
N ARG A 37 0.22 -24.69 4.29
CA ARG A 37 0.72 -24.01 5.48
C ARG A 37 0.35 -22.54 5.48
N ASP A 38 -0.04 -22.03 6.65
CA ASP A 38 -0.31 -20.61 6.81
C ASP A 38 0.97 -19.78 6.64
N VAL A 39 0.81 -18.55 6.19
CA VAL A 39 1.94 -17.67 5.88
C VAL A 39 1.70 -16.27 6.42
N LEU A 40 2.76 -15.65 6.94
CA LEU A 40 2.85 -14.21 7.14
C LEU A 40 3.99 -13.65 6.28
N GLY A 41 3.63 -12.92 5.22
CA GLY A 41 4.57 -12.25 4.32
C GLY A 41 4.68 -10.75 4.66
N VAL A 42 5.82 -10.32 5.18
CA VAL A 42 6.16 -8.91 5.37
C VAL A 42 7.13 -8.52 4.26
N MET A 43 6.62 -7.82 3.27
CA MET A 43 7.35 -7.54 2.03
C MET A 43 7.12 -6.07 1.62
N PRO A 44 8.16 -5.30 1.29
CA PRO A 44 8.01 -3.91 0.91
C PRO A 44 7.10 -3.72 -0.30
N THR A 45 6.60 -2.50 -0.45
CA THR A 45 5.85 -2.11 -1.65
C THR A 45 6.70 -2.33 -2.91
N GLY A 46 6.12 -2.92 -3.95
CA GLY A 46 6.84 -3.26 -5.18
C GLY A 46 7.56 -4.62 -5.17
N ALA A 47 7.63 -5.33 -4.03
CA ALA A 47 8.21 -6.68 -3.95
C ALA A 47 7.35 -7.79 -4.60
N GLY A 48 6.15 -7.47 -5.07
CA GLY A 48 5.25 -8.42 -5.73
C GLY A 48 4.47 -9.31 -4.77
N LYS A 49 3.98 -8.77 -3.65
CA LYS A 49 3.13 -9.49 -2.68
C LYS A 49 1.96 -10.22 -3.33
N SER A 50 1.29 -9.57 -4.28
CA SER A 50 0.09 -10.13 -4.93
C SER A 50 0.37 -11.43 -5.65
N VAL A 51 1.49 -11.57 -6.33
CA VAL A 51 1.92 -12.80 -7.01
C VAL A 51 1.99 -13.97 -6.04
N CYS A 52 2.36 -13.73 -4.77
CA CYS A 52 2.52 -14.76 -3.74
C CYS A 52 1.22 -15.49 -3.40
N TYR A 53 0.05 -14.88 -3.57
CA TYR A 53 -1.24 -15.53 -3.38
C TYR A 53 -1.98 -15.78 -4.71
N GLN A 54 -1.72 -15.00 -5.75
CA GLN A 54 -2.33 -15.16 -7.06
C GLN A 54 -1.89 -16.46 -7.74
N ILE A 55 -0.60 -16.79 -7.72
CA ILE A 55 -0.08 -18.04 -8.29
C ILE A 55 -0.66 -19.27 -7.57
N PRO A 56 -0.60 -19.41 -6.23
CA PRO A 56 -1.25 -20.54 -5.54
C PRO A 56 -2.74 -20.66 -5.86
N ALA A 57 -3.47 -19.56 -5.98
CA ALA A 57 -4.89 -19.56 -6.30
C ALA A 57 -5.20 -20.22 -7.67
N THR A 58 -4.29 -20.12 -8.65
CA THR A 58 -4.47 -20.77 -9.95
C THR A 58 -4.31 -22.29 -9.87
N ILE A 59 -3.53 -22.79 -8.90
CA ILE A 59 -3.14 -24.19 -8.74
C ILE A 59 -4.07 -24.94 -7.78
N LEU A 60 -4.47 -24.26 -6.70
CA LEU A 60 -5.32 -24.86 -5.66
C LEU A 60 -6.76 -25.10 -6.16
N PRO A 61 -7.45 -26.14 -5.66
CA PRO A 61 -8.85 -26.40 -5.98
C PRO A 61 -9.75 -25.33 -5.32
N GLY A 62 -10.93 -25.08 -5.91
CA GLY A 62 -11.91 -24.14 -5.37
C GLY A 62 -11.55 -22.68 -5.63
N VAL A 63 -12.03 -21.77 -4.78
CA VAL A 63 -11.86 -20.34 -4.89
C VAL A 63 -10.91 -19.81 -3.81
N ALA A 64 -10.07 -18.85 -4.17
CA ALA A 64 -9.28 -18.05 -3.22
C ALA A 64 -10.03 -16.75 -2.90
N ILE A 65 -10.25 -16.48 -1.62
CA ILE A 65 -10.80 -15.20 -1.14
C ILE A 65 -9.64 -14.26 -0.84
N VAL A 66 -9.64 -13.07 -1.44
CA VAL A 66 -8.65 -12.02 -1.18
C VAL A 66 -9.34 -10.87 -0.46
N ILE A 67 -9.00 -10.67 0.81
CA ILE A 67 -9.56 -9.60 1.63
C ILE A 67 -8.64 -8.39 1.49
N SER A 68 -9.18 -7.28 0.96
CA SER A 68 -8.43 -6.04 0.74
C SER A 68 -9.27 -4.83 1.19
N PRO A 69 -8.63 -3.79 1.77
CA PRO A 69 -9.35 -2.64 2.32
C PRO A 69 -9.74 -1.60 1.25
N LEU A 70 -9.38 -1.80 -0.01
CA LEU A 70 -9.37 -0.76 -1.03
C LEU A 70 -10.13 -1.16 -2.27
N ILE A 71 -11.29 -0.54 -2.45
CA ILE A 71 -12.21 -0.84 -3.58
C ILE A 71 -11.57 -0.53 -4.94
N SER A 72 -10.82 0.57 -5.08
CA SER A 72 -10.14 0.94 -6.32
C SER A 72 -9.07 -0.09 -6.70
N LEU A 73 -8.24 -0.47 -5.72
CA LEU A 73 -7.20 -1.48 -5.93
C LEU A 73 -7.78 -2.85 -6.33
N MET A 74 -8.93 -3.23 -5.74
CA MET A 74 -9.60 -4.48 -6.11
C MET A 74 -9.95 -4.53 -7.59
N ARG A 75 -10.48 -3.42 -8.15
CA ARG A 75 -10.84 -3.35 -9.57
C ARG A 75 -9.59 -3.49 -10.43
N ASP A 76 -8.55 -2.70 -10.16
CA ASP A 76 -7.31 -2.73 -10.93
C ASP A 76 -6.66 -4.13 -10.93
N GLN A 77 -6.66 -4.80 -9.76
CA GLN A 77 -6.14 -6.16 -9.61
C GLN A 77 -6.98 -7.18 -10.38
N VAL A 78 -8.30 -7.07 -10.32
CA VAL A 78 -9.22 -7.99 -11.02
C VAL A 78 -9.11 -7.80 -12.52
N ASP A 79 -9.06 -6.58 -13.01
CA ASP A 79 -8.91 -6.28 -14.42
C ASP A 79 -7.57 -6.83 -14.95
N ALA A 80 -6.46 -6.57 -14.25
CA ALA A 80 -5.15 -7.10 -14.61
C ALA A 80 -5.09 -8.64 -14.62
N LEU A 81 -5.76 -9.31 -13.66
CA LEU A 81 -5.84 -10.77 -13.62
C LEU A 81 -6.64 -11.34 -14.79
N ASN A 82 -7.77 -10.74 -15.11
CA ASN A 82 -8.61 -11.16 -16.25
C ASN A 82 -7.87 -10.95 -17.58
N ASP A 83 -7.13 -9.84 -17.73
CA ASP A 83 -6.28 -9.59 -18.90
C ASP A 83 -5.15 -10.62 -19.02
N ALA A 84 -4.60 -11.07 -17.89
CA ALA A 84 -3.62 -12.16 -17.84
C ALA A 84 -4.22 -13.55 -18.06
N GLY A 85 -5.55 -13.69 -18.16
CA GLY A 85 -6.26 -14.96 -18.34
C GLY A 85 -6.55 -15.72 -17.04
N ILE A 86 -6.45 -15.06 -15.88
CA ILE A 86 -6.83 -15.63 -14.58
C ILE A 86 -8.23 -15.14 -14.20
N PRO A 87 -9.26 -15.99 -14.16
CA PRO A 87 -10.61 -15.57 -13.85
C PRO A 87 -10.73 -15.00 -12.43
N ALA A 88 -10.99 -13.72 -12.32
CA ALA A 88 -11.13 -13.02 -11.06
C ALA A 88 -12.37 -12.11 -11.06
N ALA A 89 -12.92 -11.88 -9.87
CA ALA A 89 -14.02 -10.95 -9.65
C ALA A 89 -13.86 -10.25 -8.28
N PHE A 90 -14.69 -9.24 -8.02
CA PHE A 90 -14.74 -8.59 -6.73
C PHE A 90 -16.17 -8.45 -6.22
N ILE A 91 -16.31 -8.29 -4.89
CA ILE A 91 -17.56 -7.95 -4.20
C ILE A 91 -17.31 -6.73 -3.34
N ASN A 92 -18.02 -5.65 -3.62
CA ASN A 92 -17.94 -4.40 -2.85
C ASN A 92 -19.32 -3.72 -2.72
N THR A 93 -19.33 -2.50 -2.15
CA THR A 93 -20.56 -1.74 -1.90
C THR A 93 -21.14 -1.03 -3.12
N THR A 94 -20.40 -0.95 -4.23
CA THR A 94 -20.84 -0.25 -5.45
C THR A 94 -21.69 -1.13 -6.36
N GLN A 95 -21.67 -2.46 -6.15
CA GLN A 95 -22.42 -3.43 -6.97
C GLN A 95 -23.84 -3.61 -6.47
N THR A 96 -24.74 -3.80 -7.42
CA THR A 96 -26.15 -4.17 -7.16
C THR A 96 -26.26 -5.58 -6.57
N PRO A 97 -27.38 -5.89 -5.89
CA PRO A 97 -27.64 -7.25 -5.41
C PRO A 97 -27.60 -8.33 -6.49
N ASP A 98 -28.04 -8.04 -7.72
CA ASP A 98 -28.06 -8.99 -8.82
C ASP A 98 -26.65 -9.26 -9.37
N GLU A 99 -25.82 -8.22 -9.51
CA GLU A 99 -24.42 -8.35 -9.88
C GLU A 99 -23.67 -9.21 -8.87
N GLN A 100 -23.84 -8.97 -7.56
CA GLN A 100 -23.24 -9.79 -6.51
C GLN A 100 -23.71 -11.26 -6.58
N SER A 101 -25.00 -11.50 -6.87
CA SER A 101 -25.54 -12.86 -7.02
C SER A 101 -24.89 -13.59 -8.20
N SER A 102 -24.71 -12.90 -9.32
CA SER A 102 -24.03 -13.45 -10.49
C SER A 102 -22.59 -13.86 -10.16
N VAL A 103 -21.85 -13.00 -9.45
CA VAL A 103 -20.47 -13.30 -9.03
C VAL A 103 -20.44 -14.52 -8.11
N PHE A 104 -21.33 -14.61 -7.11
CA PHE A 104 -21.39 -15.77 -6.22
C PHE A 104 -21.71 -17.07 -6.96
N ALA A 105 -22.66 -17.03 -7.91
CA ALA A 105 -23.00 -18.20 -8.74
C ALA A 105 -21.80 -18.67 -9.56
N GLN A 106 -21.07 -17.74 -10.20
CA GLN A 106 -19.88 -18.06 -10.99
C GLN A 106 -18.75 -18.62 -10.12
N ALA A 107 -18.51 -18.04 -8.93
CA ALA A 107 -17.49 -18.51 -7.99
C ALA A 107 -17.83 -19.93 -7.48
N SER A 108 -19.11 -20.19 -7.15
CA SER A 108 -19.56 -21.52 -6.71
C SER A 108 -19.50 -22.57 -7.82
N ALA A 109 -19.65 -22.14 -9.07
CA ALA A 109 -19.49 -23.01 -10.24
C ALA A 109 -18.02 -23.25 -10.64
N GLY A 110 -17.05 -22.65 -9.91
CA GLY A 110 -15.62 -22.79 -10.20
C GLY A 110 -15.13 -21.98 -11.41
N LEU A 111 -15.94 -21.04 -11.90
CA LEU A 111 -15.60 -20.16 -13.03
C LEU A 111 -14.74 -18.97 -12.60
N ILE A 112 -14.62 -18.71 -11.30
CA ILE A 112 -13.77 -17.67 -10.70
C ILE A 112 -12.75 -18.34 -9.81
N LYS A 113 -11.48 -17.97 -9.98
CA LYS A 113 -10.35 -18.47 -9.17
C LYS A 113 -10.03 -17.56 -7.99
N LEU A 114 -10.10 -16.24 -8.19
CA LEU A 114 -9.87 -15.25 -7.12
C LEU A 114 -11.11 -14.37 -6.95
N LEU A 115 -11.60 -14.28 -5.72
CA LEU A 115 -12.69 -13.39 -5.35
C LEU A 115 -12.18 -12.34 -4.35
N TYR A 116 -12.01 -11.12 -4.81
CA TYR A 116 -11.64 -9.98 -3.97
C TYR A 116 -12.86 -9.47 -3.21
N VAL A 117 -12.68 -9.20 -1.92
CA VAL A 117 -13.78 -8.78 -1.05
C VAL A 117 -13.34 -7.70 -0.05
N ALA A 118 -14.17 -6.69 0.16
CA ALA A 118 -13.99 -5.74 1.22
C ALA A 118 -14.32 -6.38 2.58
N PRO A 119 -13.54 -6.12 3.66
CA PRO A 119 -13.69 -6.80 4.94
C PRO A 119 -15.10 -6.67 5.54
N GLU A 120 -15.79 -5.55 5.31
CA GLU A 120 -17.17 -5.32 5.77
C GLU A 120 -18.20 -6.30 5.17
N ARG A 121 -17.85 -6.91 4.04
CA ARG A 121 -18.73 -7.87 3.36
C ARG A 121 -18.75 -9.24 4.00
N LEU A 122 -17.68 -9.60 4.72
CA LEU A 122 -17.57 -10.89 5.41
C LEU A 122 -18.67 -11.08 6.46
N GLU A 123 -19.18 -9.98 7.04
CA GLU A 123 -20.22 -10.00 8.06
C GLU A 123 -21.64 -10.15 7.47
N THR A 124 -21.81 -9.94 6.17
CA THR A 124 -23.12 -10.01 5.52
C THR A 124 -23.62 -11.46 5.45
N GLU A 125 -24.91 -11.69 5.77
CA GLU A 125 -25.54 -13.01 5.69
C GLU A 125 -25.36 -13.64 4.31
N ARG A 126 -25.47 -12.83 3.26
CA ARG A 126 -25.33 -13.28 1.88
C ARG A 126 -23.94 -13.84 1.57
N PHE A 127 -22.88 -13.17 2.03
CA PHE A 127 -21.50 -13.64 1.88
C PHE A 127 -21.24 -14.89 2.72
N ARG A 128 -21.72 -14.92 3.96
CA ARG A 128 -21.59 -16.10 4.84
C ARG A 128 -22.29 -17.32 4.24
N ASN A 129 -23.50 -17.15 3.66
CA ASN A 129 -24.22 -18.22 2.97
C ASN A 129 -23.48 -18.72 1.71
N PHE A 130 -22.85 -17.82 0.95
CA PHE A 130 -21.98 -18.22 -0.16
C PHE A 130 -20.77 -19.01 0.35
N ALA A 131 -20.05 -18.49 1.33
CA ALA A 131 -18.82 -19.09 1.88
C ALA A 131 -19.07 -20.45 2.54
N SER A 132 -20.27 -20.67 3.12
CA SER A 132 -20.63 -21.95 3.74
C SER A 132 -20.89 -23.08 2.72
N ARG A 133 -21.10 -22.75 1.44
CA ARG A 133 -21.47 -23.73 0.39
C ARG A 133 -20.42 -23.87 -0.70
N THR A 134 -19.42 -22.99 -0.71
CA THR A 134 -18.38 -22.94 -1.75
C THR A 134 -17.05 -23.42 -1.20
N PRO A 135 -16.34 -24.35 -1.85
CA PRO A 135 -15.01 -24.76 -1.43
C PRO A 135 -14.02 -23.57 -1.53
N ILE A 136 -13.51 -23.13 -0.37
CA ILE A 136 -12.51 -22.08 -0.27
C ILE A 136 -11.17 -22.74 0.08
N SER A 137 -10.18 -22.59 -0.78
CA SER A 137 -8.85 -23.19 -0.60
C SER A 137 -7.85 -22.26 0.06
N LEU A 138 -8.02 -20.96 -0.14
CA LEU A 138 -7.10 -19.93 0.33
C LEU A 138 -7.88 -18.70 0.80
N VAL A 139 -7.49 -18.15 1.95
CA VAL A 139 -7.86 -16.79 2.36
C VAL A 139 -6.58 -15.97 2.42
N ALA A 140 -6.44 -15.04 1.48
CA ALA A 140 -5.36 -14.06 1.48
C ALA A 140 -5.86 -12.76 2.12
N VAL A 141 -5.14 -12.25 3.10
CA VAL A 141 -5.43 -10.99 3.79
C VAL A 141 -4.36 -9.97 3.38
N ASP A 142 -4.74 -9.06 2.51
CA ASP A 142 -3.87 -7.95 2.11
C ASP A 142 -3.96 -6.81 3.13
N GLU A 143 -2.87 -6.03 3.23
CA GLU A 143 -2.69 -4.99 4.26
C GLU A 143 -3.05 -5.49 5.69
N ALA A 144 -2.57 -6.68 6.02
CA ALA A 144 -2.91 -7.38 7.26
C ALA A 144 -2.57 -6.59 8.53
N HIS A 145 -1.68 -5.59 8.46
CA HIS A 145 -1.40 -4.67 9.57
C HIS A 145 -2.65 -3.91 10.05
N CYS A 146 -3.68 -3.80 9.19
CA CYS A 146 -4.95 -3.15 9.56
C CYS A 146 -5.71 -3.86 10.70
N VAL A 147 -5.37 -5.12 11.02
CA VAL A 147 -6.00 -5.84 12.15
C VAL A 147 -5.48 -5.35 13.51
N SER A 148 -4.24 -4.85 13.56
CA SER A 148 -3.57 -4.45 14.80
C SER A 148 -3.90 -2.99 15.18
N GLN A 149 -4.34 -2.77 16.42
CA GLN A 149 -4.51 -1.42 16.99
C GLN A 149 -3.17 -0.64 17.11
N TRP A 150 -2.05 -1.33 16.97
CA TRP A 150 -0.71 -0.76 16.95
C TRP A 150 -0.17 -0.54 15.54
N GLY A 151 -0.94 -0.96 14.52
CA GLY A 151 -0.64 -0.68 13.12
C GLY A 151 -0.94 0.78 12.75
N GLN A 152 -0.30 1.26 11.70
CA GLN A 152 -0.46 2.64 11.22
C GLN A 152 -1.88 2.93 10.70
N ASP A 153 -2.55 1.96 10.10
CA ASP A 153 -3.89 2.07 9.49
C ASP A 153 -4.84 1.01 10.10
N PHE A 154 -5.06 1.10 11.41
CA PHE A 154 -6.00 0.20 12.08
C PHE A 154 -7.42 0.38 11.54
N ARG A 155 -8.05 -0.75 11.17
CA ARG A 155 -9.44 -0.78 10.68
C ARG A 155 -10.26 -1.79 11.45
N SER A 156 -11.30 -1.31 12.11
CA SER A 156 -12.19 -2.16 12.91
C SER A 156 -12.88 -3.27 12.08
N SER A 157 -13.07 -3.06 10.78
CA SER A 157 -13.62 -4.08 9.88
C SER A 157 -12.72 -5.31 9.71
N TYR A 158 -11.41 -5.21 10.01
CA TYR A 158 -10.49 -6.34 10.00
C TYR A 158 -10.63 -7.28 11.21
N LEU A 159 -11.22 -6.81 12.31
CA LEU A 159 -11.39 -7.60 13.53
C LEU A 159 -12.26 -8.85 13.31
N GLY A 160 -13.22 -8.78 12.40
CA GLY A 160 -14.11 -9.90 12.07
C GLY A 160 -13.48 -11.01 11.19
N ILE A 161 -12.28 -10.77 10.62
CA ILE A 161 -11.67 -11.72 9.67
C ILE A 161 -11.33 -13.06 10.34
N GLY A 162 -10.74 -13.03 11.52
CA GLY A 162 -10.39 -14.26 12.24
C GLY A 162 -11.61 -15.10 12.57
N GLU A 163 -12.71 -14.48 13.02
CA GLU A 163 -13.99 -15.15 13.27
C GLU A 163 -14.58 -15.74 11.98
N PHE A 164 -14.55 -14.98 10.87
CA PHE A 164 -15.00 -15.48 9.57
C PHE A 164 -14.23 -16.76 9.17
N ILE A 165 -12.91 -16.76 9.27
CA ILE A 165 -12.06 -17.90 8.94
C ILE A 165 -12.40 -19.11 9.83
N ALA A 166 -12.59 -18.89 11.15
CA ALA A 166 -12.90 -19.93 12.11
C ALA A 166 -14.27 -20.60 11.87
N ASN A 167 -15.23 -19.85 11.31
CA ASN A 167 -16.59 -20.33 11.03
C ASN A 167 -16.78 -20.97 9.64
N LEU A 168 -15.72 -21.06 8.82
CA LEU A 168 -15.78 -21.77 7.54
C LEU A 168 -15.92 -23.28 7.74
N PRO A 169 -16.72 -23.98 6.92
CA PRO A 169 -16.94 -25.45 7.06
C PRO A 169 -15.66 -26.27 6.98
N ALA A 170 -14.72 -25.85 6.16
CA ALA A 170 -13.38 -26.38 6.07
C ALA A 170 -12.40 -25.21 6.15
N ARG A 171 -11.43 -25.29 7.08
CA ARG A 171 -10.45 -24.22 7.25
C ARG A 171 -9.52 -24.16 6.03
N PRO A 172 -9.46 -23.04 5.29
CA PRO A 172 -8.52 -22.87 4.20
C PRO A 172 -7.10 -22.60 4.72
N THR A 173 -6.13 -22.62 3.83
CA THR A 173 -4.84 -21.98 4.07
C THR A 173 -5.05 -20.47 4.24
N VAL A 174 -4.38 -19.88 5.23
CA VAL A 174 -4.45 -18.42 5.48
C VAL A 174 -3.11 -17.78 5.18
N ALA A 175 -3.12 -16.77 4.33
CA ALA A 175 -1.91 -16.05 3.95
C ALA A 175 -2.10 -14.55 4.20
N ALA A 176 -1.40 -14.01 5.18
CA ALA A 176 -1.44 -12.60 5.56
C ALA A 176 -0.26 -11.85 4.94
N PHE A 177 -0.54 -10.69 4.34
CA PHE A 177 0.47 -9.86 3.68
C PHE A 177 0.41 -8.43 4.15
N THR A 178 1.58 -7.82 4.33
CA THR A 178 1.72 -6.38 4.61
C THR A 178 3.05 -5.87 4.09
N ALA A 179 3.12 -4.56 3.84
CA ALA A 179 4.38 -3.91 3.47
C ALA A 179 5.24 -3.60 4.71
N THR A 180 4.61 -3.31 5.83
CA THR A 180 5.26 -2.83 7.06
C THR A 180 4.63 -3.50 8.27
N ALA A 181 5.44 -4.11 9.11
CA ALA A 181 4.99 -4.64 10.40
C ALA A 181 6.16 -4.75 11.38
N THR A 182 6.08 -4.02 12.48
CA THR A 182 6.96 -4.23 13.64
C THR A 182 6.70 -5.62 14.25
N GLU A 183 7.59 -6.11 15.09
CA GLU A 183 7.44 -7.41 15.74
C GLU A 183 6.09 -7.55 16.47
N ARG A 184 5.67 -6.48 17.16
CA ARG A 184 4.37 -6.44 17.83
C ARG A 184 3.21 -6.59 16.87
N VAL A 185 3.22 -5.86 15.75
CA VAL A 185 2.17 -5.94 14.72
C VAL A 185 2.15 -7.33 14.09
N ARG A 186 3.31 -7.95 13.86
CA ARG A 186 3.39 -9.35 13.36
C ARG A 186 2.74 -10.34 14.33
N HIS A 187 2.99 -10.19 15.64
CA HIS A 187 2.35 -11.03 16.65
C HIS A 187 0.82 -10.84 16.66
N ASP A 188 0.34 -9.60 16.57
CA ASP A 188 -1.10 -9.31 16.51
C ASP A 188 -1.74 -9.94 15.26
N ILE A 189 -1.11 -9.82 14.09
CA ILE A 189 -1.59 -10.44 12.83
C ILE A 189 -1.76 -11.95 13.02
N VAL A 190 -0.74 -12.63 13.52
CA VAL A 190 -0.77 -14.09 13.74
C VAL A 190 -1.91 -14.48 14.68
N SER A 191 -2.04 -13.78 15.80
CA SER A 191 -3.04 -14.09 16.84
C SER A 191 -4.46 -13.76 16.37
N MET A 192 -4.69 -12.56 15.83
CA MET A 192 -6.04 -12.05 15.54
C MET A 192 -6.64 -12.67 14.27
N LEU A 193 -5.81 -13.05 13.28
CA LEU A 193 -6.26 -13.79 12.11
C LEU A 193 -6.31 -15.31 12.34
N GLY A 194 -5.83 -15.79 13.50
CA GLY A 194 -5.82 -17.22 13.83
C GLY A 194 -4.91 -18.06 12.94
N LEU A 195 -3.74 -17.50 12.55
CA LEU A 195 -2.74 -18.26 11.78
C LEU A 195 -2.16 -19.41 12.63
N ARG A 196 -2.02 -20.57 12.01
CA ARG A 196 -1.55 -21.79 12.68
C ARG A 196 -0.13 -22.12 12.25
N ASP A 197 0.82 -21.98 13.15
CA ASP A 197 2.26 -22.23 12.91
C ASP A 197 2.73 -21.68 11.54
N PRO A 198 2.54 -20.35 11.30
CA PRO A 198 2.75 -19.79 9.99
C PRO A 198 4.23 -19.74 9.61
N ASP A 199 4.51 -19.95 8.33
CA ASP A 199 5.80 -19.58 7.77
C ASP A 199 5.88 -18.05 7.72
N VAL A 200 6.78 -17.47 8.52
CA VAL A 200 6.98 -16.03 8.57
C VAL A 200 8.15 -15.65 7.65
N THR A 201 7.85 -14.93 6.60
CA THR A 201 8.86 -14.38 5.68
C THR A 201 8.89 -12.87 5.80
N VAL A 202 10.02 -12.33 6.23
CA VAL A 202 10.29 -10.90 6.22
C VAL A 202 11.37 -10.67 5.17
N THR A 203 11.03 -10.03 4.06
CA THR A 203 12.02 -9.59 3.07
C THR A 203 12.58 -8.23 3.51
N GLY A 204 13.85 -7.98 3.24
CA GLY A 204 14.55 -6.79 3.74
C GLY A 204 13.82 -5.48 3.42
N PHE A 205 13.89 -4.56 4.37
CA PHE A 205 13.37 -3.19 4.22
C PHE A 205 14.36 -2.25 3.55
N ASP A 206 15.59 -2.70 3.32
CA ASP A 206 16.59 -1.90 2.63
C ASP A 206 16.23 -1.71 1.15
N ARG A 207 16.26 -0.47 0.72
CA ARG A 207 16.03 -0.03 -0.65
C ARG A 207 17.25 0.77 -1.11
N PRO A 208 18.34 0.12 -1.50
CA PRO A 208 19.63 0.76 -1.78
C PRO A 208 19.57 1.78 -2.93
N ASN A 209 18.56 1.68 -3.80
CA ASN A 209 18.34 2.64 -4.88
C ASN A 209 17.60 3.92 -4.44
N LEU A 210 17.11 4.01 -3.19
CA LEU A 210 16.47 5.20 -2.66
C LEU A 210 17.43 6.01 -1.81
N TYR A 211 17.59 7.29 -2.14
CA TYR A 211 18.31 8.25 -1.30
C TYR A 211 17.32 8.98 -0.39
N PHE A 212 17.44 8.78 0.92
CA PHE A 212 16.62 9.47 1.92
C PHE A 212 17.28 10.75 2.38
N ASP A 213 16.51 11.83 2.48
CA ASP A 213 16.94 13.14 2.89
C ASP A 213 15.89 13.80 3.79
N VAL A 214 16.33 14.41 4.91
CA VAL A 214 15.45 15.07 5.88
C VAL A 214 15.91 16.49 6.07
N ILE A 215 15.11 17.47 5.62
CA ILE A 215 15.45 18.89 5.64
C ILE A 215 14.54 19.62 6.62
N LYS A 216 15.12 20.23 7.65
CA LYS A 216 14.38 21.15 8.52
C LYS A 216 14.24 22.50 7.83
N LEU A 217 12.99 22.87 7.50
CA LEU A 217 12.72 24.08 6.72
C LEU A 217 11.48 24.80 7.24
N GLU A 218 11.54 26.12 7.37
CA GLU A 218 10.38 26.93 7.76
C GLU A 218 9.25 26.83 6.74
N THR A 219 7.99 26.79 7.20
CA THR A 219 6.80 26.61 6.36
C THR A 219 6.77 27.58 5.15
N ARG A 220 7.14 28.85 5.35
CA ARG A 220 7.17 29.87 4.27
C ARG A 220 8.14 29.55 3.13
N HIS A 221 9.14 28.71 3.35
CA HIS A 221 10.15 28.34 2.35
C HIS A 221 9.91 27.01 1.69
N LYS A 222 9.00 26.17 2.22
CA LYS A 222 8.76 24.82 1.70
C LYS A 222 8.23 24.84 0.27
N THR A 223 7.22 25.69 -0.03
CA THR A 223 6.63 25.78 -1.38
C THR A 223 7.67 26.23 -2.42
N SER A 224 8.46 27.25 -2.11
CA SER A 224 9.51 27.72 -3.03
C SER A 224 10.61 26.68 -3.24
N TRP A 225 10.96 25.93 -2.21
CA TRP A 225 11.92 24.84 -2.31
C TRP A 225 11.41 23.74 -3.24
N VAL A 226 10.15 23.30 -3.07
CA VAL A 226 9.53 22.28 -3.94
C VAL A 226 9.42 22.78 -5.37
N ALA A 227 9.00 24.04 -5.59
CA ALA A 227 8.87 24.61 -6.93
C ALA A 227 10.21 24.64 -7.67
N LYS A 228 11.28 25.04 -6.97
CA LYS A 228 12.64 25.01 -7.51
C LYS A 228 13.08 23.60 -7.87
N TYR A 229 12.88 22.64 -6.94
CA TYR A 229 13.25 21.24 -7.17
C TYR A 229 12.52 20.66 -8.40
N VAL A 230 11.21 20.84 -8.48
CA VAL A 230 10.38 20.36 -9.61
C VAL A 230 10.81 21.01 -10.94
N ALA A 231 11.17 22.30 -10.92
CA ALA A 231 11.65 22.98 -12.12
C ALA A 231 13.02 22.45 -12.61
N GLU A 232 13.91 22.12 -11.68
CA GLU A 232 15.23 21.55 -11.98
C GLU A 232 15.15 20.06 -12.45
N HIS A 233 14.00 19.38 -12.20
CA HIS A 233 13.74 17.97 -12.54
C HIS A 233 12.45 17.83 -13.35
N ALA A 234 12.22 18.76 -14.30
CA ALA A 234 10.97 18.84 -15.03
C ALA A 234 10.73 17.68 -16.02
N ASP A 235 11.76 16.92 -16.35
CA ASP A 235 11.76 15.70 -17.17
C ASP A 235 11.55 14.42 -16.36
N GLU A 236 11.47 14.52 -15.02
CA GLU A 236 11.30 13.40 -14.11
C GLU A 236 9.88 13.33 -13.56
N SER A 237 9.38 12.11 -13.35
CA SER A 237 8.10 11.90 -12.66
C SER A 237 8.28 11.92 -11.15
N GLY A 238 7.41 12.67 -10.45
CA GLY A 238 7.49 12.84 -9.01
C GLY A 238 6.14 12.89 -8.27
N ILE A 239 6.19 12.57 -6.99
CA ILE A 239 5.04 12.66 -6.08
C ILE A 239 5.38 13.63 -4.95
N VAL A 240 4.46 14.56 -4.65
CA VAL A 240 4.60 15.48 -3.52
C VAL A 240 3.44 15.25 -2.53
N TYR A 241 3.75 14.78 -1.33
CA TYR A 241 2.77 14.53 -0.29
C TYR A 241 2.55 15.74 0.61
N CYS A 242 1.27 16.12 0.81
CA CYS A 242 0.82 17.17 1.71
C CYS A 242 -0.07 16.63 2.82
N ALA A 243 -0.09 17.29 3.98
CA ALA A 243 -0.88 16.87 5.12
C ALA A 243 -2.38 17.14 4.94
N THR A 244 -2.76 18.14 4.17
CA THR A 244 -4.17 18.57 4.02
C THR A 244 -4.58 18.76 2.57
N ARG A 245 -5.89 18.61 2.31
CA ARG A 245 -6.49 18.83 0.97
C ARG A 245 -6.20 20.24 0.45
N LYS A 246 -6.34 21.25 1.32
CA LYS A 246 -6.11 22.65 0.98
C LYS A 246 -4.67 22.92 0.54
N GLU A 247 -3.69 22.36 1.26
CA GLU A 247 -2.28 22.47 0.88
C GLU A 247 -2.00 21.76 -0.45
N THR A 248 -2.61 20.59 -0.69
CA THR A 248 -2.48 19.84 -1.93
C THR A 248 -2.89 20.68 -3.15
N GLU A 249 -4.08 21.31 -3.09
CA GLU A 249 -4.58 22.17 -4.17
C GLU A 249 -3.72 23.43 -4.34
N ALA A 250 -3.37 24.09 -3.24
CA ALA A 250 -2.57 25.32 -3.27
C ALA A 250 -1.17 25.07 -3.81
N LEU A 251 -0.52 23.96 -3.42
CA LEU A 251 0.82 23.63 -3.90
C LEU A 251 0.80 23.24 -5.37
N ALA A 252 -0.15 22.45 -5.85
CA ALA A 252 -0.27 22.11 -7.27
C ALA A 252 -0.46 23.36 -8.13
N ALA A 253 -1.31 24.31 -7.71
CA ALA A 253 -1.48 25.58 -8.39
C ALA A 253 -0.19 26.42 -8.39
N SER A 254 0.53 26.48 -7.26
CA SER A 254 1.80 27.20 -7.14
C SER A 254 2.89 26.62 -8.05
N LEU A 255 2.99 25.29 -8.16
CA LEU A 255 3.95 24.62 -9.06
C LEU A 255 3.67 24.95 -10.52
N ASN A 256 2.40 24.85 -10.94
CA ASN A 256 2.00 25.19 -12.30
C ASN A 256 2.33 26.66 -12.63
N HIS A 257 2.07 27.58 -11.71
CA HIS A 257 2.39 28.99 -11.88
C HIS A 257 3.89 29.24 -12.00
N ALA A 258 4.69 28.70 -11.06
CA ALA A 258 6.14 28.89 -11.04
C ALA A 258 6.83 28.36 -12.32
N VAL A 259 6.39 27.18 -12.81
CA VAL A 259 6.95 26.60 -14.03
C VAL A 259 6.49 27.37 -15.28
N ALA A 260 5.26 27.86 -15.29
CA ALA A 260 4.78 28.73 -16.39
C ALA A 260 5.59 30.05 -16.49
N GLU A 261 5.92 30.66 -15.34
CA GLU A 261 6.79 31.84 -15.31
C GLU A 261 8.21 31.56 -15.82
N LEU A 262 8.80 30.42 -15.43
CA LEU A 262 10.13 30.02 -15.93
C LEU A 262 10.11 29.78 -17.45
N ARG A 263 9.12 29.05 -17.95
CA ARG A 263 8.97 28.80 -19.40
C ARG A 263 8.72 30.09 -20.20
N ALA A 264 7.96 31.04 -19.64
CA ALA A 264 7.73 32.33 -20.24
C ALA A 264 9.03 33.17 -20.32
N ALA A 265 9.90 33.09 -19.31
CA ALA A 265 11.22 33.74 -19.31
C ALA A 265 12.14 33.16 -20.41
N ASP A 266 11.96 31.87 -20.76
CA ASP A 266 12.68 31.21 -21.86
C ASP A 266 11.99 31.39 -23.23
N GLY A 267 10.94 32.23 -23.32
CA GLY A 267 10.27 32.59 -24.57
C GLY A 267 9.12 31.68 -25.01
N ALA A 268 8.67 30.76 -24.17
CA ALA A 268 7.50 29.94 -24.45
C ALA A 268 6.18 30.73 -24.21
N ASP A 269 5.12 30.41 -24.97
CA ASP A 269 3.80 30.99 -24.74
C ASP A 269 3.17 30.40 -23.47
N PRO A 270 2.95 31.15 -22.39
CA PRO A 270 2.42 30.67 -21.14
C PRO A 270 0.98 30.11 -21.26
N GLY A 271 0.25 30.44 -22.33
CA GLY A 271 -1.11 29.96 -22.55
C GLY A 271 -1.22 28.57 -23.19
N GLN A 272 -0.13 27.99 -23.68
CA GLN A 272 -0.11 26.67 -24.35
C GLN A 272 0.63 25.57 -23.56
N ALA A 273 1.12 25.89 -22.37
CA ALA A 273 1.86 24.89 -21.57
C ALA A 273 0.92 23.95 -20.85
N ASP A 274 1.06 22.66 -21.10
CA ASP A 274 0.40 21.62 -20.27
C ASP A 274 0.80 21.76 -18.79
N PRO A 275 -0.13 21.49 -17.87
CA PRO A 275 0.17 21.57 -16.44
C PRO A 275 1.29 20.60 -16.07
N ILE A 276 2.22 21.04 -15.23
CA ILE A 276 3.29 20.18 -14.70
C ILE A 276 2.84 19.37 -13.50
N ALA A 277 1.82 19.83 -12.80
CA ALA A 277 1.32 19.20 -11.58
C ALA A 277 -0.20 19.11 -11.53
N VAL A 278 -0.71 17.98 -11.04
CA VAL A 278 -2.13 17.78 -10.72
C VAL A 278 -2.31 17.51 -9.22
N ALA A 279 -3.42 18.00 -8.66
CA ALA A 279 -3.80 17.72 -7.30
C ALA A 279 -4.57 16.39 -7.22
N TYR A 280 -4.37 15.65 -6.10
CA TYR A 280 -5.14 14.43 -5.81
C TYR A 280 -5.43 14.28 -4.30
N HIS A 281 -6.70 14.18 -3.93
CA HIS A 281 -7.12 13.91 -2.55
C HIS A 281 -8.51 13.32 -2.47
N GLY A 282 -8.86 12.69 -1.33
CA GLY A 282 -10.12 11.98 -1.13
C GLY A 282 -11.39 12.84 -1.17
N GLY A 283 -11.27 14.19 -1.14
CA GLY A 283 -12.41 15.11 -1.28
C GLY A 283 -12.82 15.41 -2.72
N MET A 284 -12.03 14.96 -3.71
CA MET A 284 -12.36 15.12 -5.13
C MET A 284 -13.39 14.09 -5.58
N SER A 285 -14.16 14.42 -6.64
CA SER A 285 -15.06 13.45 -7.26
C SER A 285 -14.28 12.27 -7.86
N PRO A 286 -14.90 11.08 -7.96
CA PRO A 286 -14.25 9.91 -8.55
C PRO A 286 -13.66 10.17 -9.93
N ASP A 287 -14.39 10.85 -10.81
CA ASP A 287 -13.96 11.14 -12.19
C ASP A 287 -12.72 12.04 -12.24
N VAL A 288 -12.64 13.03 -11.33
CA VAL A 288 -11.46 13.93 -11.24
C VAL A 288 -10.25 13.17 -10.74
N ARG A 289 -10.43 12.29 -9.74
CA ARG A 289 -9.35 11.44 -9.20
C ARG A 289 -8.82 10.47 -10.26
N GLU A 290 -9.72 9.80 -10.98
CA GLU A 290 -9.36 8.88 -12.05
C GLU A 290 -8.58 9.59 -13.18
N ARG A 291 -9.01 10.79 -13.56
CA ARG A 291 -8.30 11.60 -14.56
C ARG A 291 -6.90 11.99 -14.07
N ALA A 292 -6.77 12.53 -12.88
CA ALA A 292 -5.48 12.93 -12.32
C ALA A 292 -4.51 11.72 -12.21
N GLN A 293 -5.01 10.57 -11.77
CA GLN A 293 -4.23 9.32 -11.70
C GLN A 293 -3.79 8.88 -13.10
N ARG A 294 -4.70 8.83 -14.07
CA ARG A 294 -4.39 8.45 -15.44
C ARG A 294 -3.36 9.39 -16.08
N ASP A 295 -3.53 10.70 -15.94
CA ASP A 295 -2.63 11.70 -16.51
C ASP A 295 -1.21 11.56 -15.92
N PHE A 296 -1.07 11.24 -14.64
CA PHE A 296 0.20 10.94 -14.00
C PHE A 296 0.80 9.60 -14.45
N VAL A 297 0.02 8.52 -14.46
CA VAL A 297 0.50 7.18 -14.85
C VAL A 297 0.95 7.13 -16.31
N THR A 298 0.29 7.88 -17.19
CA THR A 298 0.62 7.94 -18.63
C THR A 298 1.66 9.01 -18.98
N ASP A 299 2.38 9.57 -18.02
CA ASP A 299 3.39 10.63 -18.20
C ASP A 299 2.86 11.90 -18.89
N ARG A 300 1.53 12.10 -18.95
CA ARG A 300 0.94 13.33 -19.46
C ARG A 300 1.19 14.50 -18.52
N VAL A 301 1.15 14.25 -17.22
CA VAL A 301 1.51 15.20 -16.18
C VAL A 301 2.59 14.56 -15.30
N PRO A 302 3.80 15.13 -15.22
CA PRO A 302 4.93 14.50 -14.55
C PRO A 302 4.83 14.51 -13.02
N VAL A 303 4.06 15.42 -12.42
CA VAL A 303 3.99 15.58 -10.96
C VAL A 303 2.57 15.42 -10.44
N VAL A 304 2.41 14.64 -9.39
CA VAL A 304 1.18 14.62 -8.60
C VAL A 304 1.44 15.20 -7.21
N VAL A 305 0.62 16.17 -6.81
CA VAL A 305 0.59 16.71 -5.45
C VAL A 305 -0.60 16.06 -4.73
N ALA A 306 -0.37 15.36 -3.62
CA ALA A 306 -1.42 14.53 -3.07
C ALA A 306 -1.42 14.48 -1.53
N THR A 307 -2.57 14.09 -0.98
CA THR A 307 -2.63 13.55 0.39
C THR A 307 -2.30 12.05 0.38
N ASN A 308 -2.23 11.42 1.57
CA ASN A 308 -2.09 9.96 1.71
C ASN A 308 -3.17 9.12 0.98
N ALA A 309 -4.24 9.75 0.51
CA ALA A 309 -5.26 9.11 -0.33
C ALA A 309 -4.70 8.68 -1.71
N PHE A 310 -3.60 9.30 -2.17
CA PHE A 310 -2.91 8.92 -3.39
C PHE A 310 -1.84 7.90 -3.07
N GLY A 311 -2.03 6.72 -3.56
CA GLY A 311 -0.93 5.80 -3.39
C GLY A 311 -1.31 4.33 -3.41
N MET A 312 -2.40 3.94 -2.80
CA MET A 312 -2.82 2.55 -2.83
C MET A 312 -3.36 2.21 -4.24
N GLY A 313 -2.71 1.26 -4.93
CA GLY A 313 -3.08 0.86 -6.30
C GLY A 313 -2.34 1.56 -7.44
N ILE A 314 -1.40 2.47 -7.16
CA ILE A 314 -0.63 3.11 -8.23
C ILE A 314 0.60 2.26 -8.56
N ASP A 315 0.63 1.76 -9.77
CA ASP A 315 1.76 0.99 -10.32
C ASP A 315 2.47 1.76 -11.42
N LYS A 316 3.17 2.85 -11.01
CA LYS A 316 4.09 3.60 -11.86
C LYS A 316 5.51 3.31 -11.40
N SER A 317 6.31 2.72 -12.28
CA SER A 317 7.66 2.23 -11.95
C SER A 317 8.72 3.34 -11.98
N ASN A 318 8.55 4.34 -12.85
CA ASN A 318 9.54 5.37 -13.15
C ASN A 318 9.42 6.66 -12.32
N VAL A 319 8.90 6.58 -11.10
CA VAL A 319 8.89 7.73 -10.18
C VAL A 319 10.30 7.99 -9.67
N ARG A 320 10.88 9.16 -10.01
CA ARG A 320 12.27 9.51 -9.66
C ARG A 320 12.40 10.21 -8.33
N TYR A 321 11.36 10.87 -7.85
CA TYR A 321 11.38 11.50 -6.53
C TYR A 321 10.04 11.45 -5.83
N VAL A 322 10.13 11.36 -4.49
CA VAL A 322 8.99 11.55 -3.57
C VAL A 322 9.37 12.62 -2.57
N ILE A 323 8.59 13.69 -2.51
CA ILE A 323 8.78 14.80 -1.58
C ILE A 323 7.64 14.81 -0.58
N HIS A 324 7.97 14.82 0.71
CA HIS A 324 7.00 15.09 1.77
C HIS A 324 7.06 16.57 2.14
N HIS A 325 6.07 17.34 1.76
CA HIS A 325 5.95 18.77 2.10
C HIS A 325 5.72 18.99 3.59
N ASN A 326 5.09 18.02 4.25
CA ASN A 326 4.89 17.99 5.69
C ASN A 326 5.35 16.64 6.24
N MET A 327 5.71 16.62 7.53
CA MET A 327 6.06 15.38 8.23
C MET A 327 4.89 14.36 8.18
N PRO A 328 5.12 13.10 7.76
CA PRO A 328 4.13 12.03 7.83
C PRO A 328 3.69 11.71 9.26
N GLU A 329 2.63 10.94 9.41
CA GLU A 329 2.10 10.56 10.73
C GLU A 329 2.91 9.45 11.41
N SER A 330 3.67 8.67 10.65
CA SER A 330 4.50 7.56 11.14
C SER A 330 5.64 7.22 10.18
N ILE A 331 6.61 6.45 10.66
CA ILE A 331 7.71 5.91 9.84
C ILE A 331 7.16 4.92 8.81
N GLU A 332 6.15 4.14 9.17
CA GLU A 332 5.50 3.17 8.28
C GLU A 332 4.81 3.88 7.12
N ALA A 333 4.06 4.95 7.38
CA ALA A 333 3.42 5.76 6.34
C ALA A 333 4.49 6.38 5.44
N TYR A 334 5.53 6.97 6.02
CA TYR A 334 6.66 7.51 5.26
C TYR A 334 7.31 6.47 4.37
N TYR A 335 7.60 5.28 4.91
CA TYR A 335 8.23 4.19 4.15
C TYR A 335 7.36 3.70 2.98
N GLN A 336 6.05 3.56 3.18
CA GLN A 336 5.12 3.17 2.13
C GLN A 336 4.98 4.23 1.03
N GLU A 337 4.95 5.51 1.41
CA GLU A 337 4.85 6.63 0.49
C GLU A 337 6.17 6.85 -0.28
N ALA A 338 7.28 6.88 0.41
CA ALA A 338 8.63 6.98 -0.18
C ALA A 338 8.96 5.77 -1.07
N GLY A 339 8.52 4.57 -0.69
CA GLY A 339 8.70 3.33 -1.43
C GLY A 339 8.03 3.27 -2.80
N ARG A 340 7.28 4.31 -3.19
CA ARG A 340 6.75 4.47 -4.55
C ARG A 340 7.80 4.92 -5.54
N ALA A 341 8.87 5.56 -5.07
CA ALA A 341 10.01 5.92 -5.89
C ALA A 341 10.80 4.67 -6.30
N GLY A 342 11.37 4.70 -7.49
CA GLY A 342 12.35 3.71 -7.96
C GLY A 342 11.89 2.26 -7.93
N ARG A 343 10.66 1.95 -8.30
CA ARG A 343 10.17 0.55 -8.36
C ARG A 343 10.83 -0.26 -9.46
N ASP A 344 11.39 0.40 -10.46
CA ASP A 344 12.20 -0.16 -11.52
C ASP A 344 13.65 -0.47 -11.11
N GLY A 345 14.04 -0.09 -9.88
CA GLY A 345 15.39 -0.28 -9.35
C GLY A 345 16.33 0.88 -9.62
N GLU A 346 15.91 1.87 -10.41
CA GLU A 346 16.72 3.04 -10.73
C GLU A 346 16.87 3.99 -9.52
N PRO A 347 18.00 4.73 -9.42
CA PRO A 347 18.22 5.69 -8.35
C PRO A 347 17.07 6.70 -8.25
N SER A 348 16.59 6.93 -7.03
CA SER A 348 15.47 7.84 -6.80
C SER A 348 15.63 8.54 -5.45
N ARG A 349 15.07 9.74 -5.33
CA ARG A 349 15.23 10.57 -4.15
C ARG A 349 13.93 10.69 -3.34
N CYS A 350 14.05 10.57 -2.01
CA CYS A 350 12.96 10.70 -1.05
C CYS A 350 13.31 11.82 -0.06
N THR A 351 12.75 13.02 -0.26
CA THR A 351 13.04 14.18 0.57
C THR A 351 11.88 14.50 1.49
N LEU A 352 12.15 14.62 2.79
CA LEU A 352 11.18 15.01 3.79
C LEU A 352 11.48 16.43 4.29
N LEU A 353 10.54 17.36 4.04
CA LEU A 353 10.58 18.73 4.53
C LEU A 353 9.76 18.82 5.82
N TRP A 354 10.37 19.24 6.93
CA TRP A 354 9.67 19.31 8.19
C TRP A 354 10.05 20.54 9.03
N ASN A 355 9.20 20.83 10.01
CA ASN A 355 9.49 21.77 11.09
C ASN A 355 8.60 21.46 12.32
N GLU A 356 8.80 22.20 13.40
CA GLU A 356 8.08 21.97 14.66
C GLU A 356 6.55 22.20 14.53
N SER A 357 6.09 23.04 13.59
CA SER A 357 4.65 23.24 13.36
C SER A 357 3.96 22.03 12.73
N ASP A 358 4.71 21.17 12.02
CA ASP A 358 4.17 19.92 11.50
C ASP A 358 3.77 18.97 12.63
N ILE A 359 4.56 18.94 13.73
CA ILE A 359 4.25 18.13 14.91
C ILE A 359 2.92 18.59 15.54
N VAL A 360 2.74 19.92 15.67
CA VAL A 360 1.50 20.49 16.21
C VAL A 360 0.31 20.14 15.32
N THR A 361 0.47 20.26 13.99
CA THR A 361 -0.56 19.92 13.00
C THR A 361 -0.94 18.44 13.08
N ARG A 362 0.06 17.54 13.12
CA ARG A 362 -0.19 16.10 13.23
C ARG A 362 -0.87 15.72 14.54
N ARG A 363 -0.45 16.27 15.67
CA ARG A 363 -1.15 16.05 16.96
C ARG A 363 -2.59 16.49 16.92
N ARG A 364 -2.88 17.68 16.35
CA ARG A 364 -4.23 18.18 16.20
C ARG A 364 -5.09 17.26 15.30
N LEU A 365 -4.54 16.78 14.18
CA LEU A 365 -5.24 15.84 13.30
C LEU A 365 -5.53 14.53 14.03
N LEU A 366 -4.57 13.98 14.77
CA LEU A 366 -4.78 12.78 15.59
C LEU A 366 -5.88 12.93 16.64
N ASP A 367 -6.03 14.11 17.22
CA ASP A 367 -7.05 14.37 18.24
C ASP A 367 -8.45 14.61 17.63
N SER A 368 -8.54 15.01 16.34
CA SER A 368 -9.79 15.29 15.63
C SER A 368 -10.42 14.09 14.92
N ASP A 369 -9.64 13.01 14.66
CA ASP A 369 -10.03 11.94 13.73
C ASP A 369 -10.72 10.73 14.41
N TYR A 370 -11.15 10.79 15.69
CA TYR A 370 -11.56 9.60 16.41
C TYR A 370 -12.95 9.65 17.04
N GLU A 371 -13.96 9.38 16.22
CA GLU A 371 -15.19 8.70 16.65
C GLU A 371 -15.36 7.44 15.78
N ASN A 372 -14.94 6.29 16.30
CA ASN A 372 -15.20 5.00 15.67
C ASN A 372 -16.29 4.26 16.46
N GLU A 373 -17.50 4.24 15.93
CA GLU A 373 -18.68 3.64 16.57
C GLU A 373 -18.53 2.14 16.89
N ARG A 374 -17.56 1.45 16.27
CA ARG A 374 -17.27 0.02 16.50
C ARG A 374 -16.33 -0.22 17.69
N LEU A 375 -15.74 0.81 18.27
CA LEU A 375 -14.79 0.71 19.36
C LEU A 375 -15.39 1.32 20.64
N THR A 376 -15.13 0.66 21.76
CA THR A 376 -15.40 1.23 23.08
C THR A 376 -14.48 2.44 23.33
N PRO A 377 -14.85 3.35 24.26
CA PRO A 377 -14.01 4.49 24.62
C PRO A 377 -12.58 4.10 25.04
N ASP A 378 -12.43 2.97 25.74
CA ASP A 378 -11.14 2.47 26.18
C ASP A 378 -10.28 1.98 24.98
N GLU A 379 -10.91 1.28 24.04
CA GLU A 379 -10.23 0.84 22.81
C GLU A 379 -9.83 2.03 21.93
N GLN A 380 -10.68 3.06 21.83
CA GLN A 380 -10.34 4.29 21.13
C GLN A 380 -9.12 4.98 21.76
N GLU A 381 -9.03 5.00 23.09
CA GLU A 381 -7.86 5.57 23.77
C GLU A 381 -6.59 4.74 23.53
N VAL A 382 -6.70 3.40 23.46
CA VAL A 382 -5.56 2.54 23.11
C VAL A 382 -5.03 2.88 21.70
N VAL A 383 -5.92 3.00 20.73
CA VAL A 383 -5.55 3.36 19.35
C VAL A 383 -4.95 4.78 19.30
N ARG A 384 -5.51 5.73 20.03
CA ARG A 384 -4.96 7.11 20.11
C ARG A 384 -3.54 7.12 20.69
N ARG A 385 -3.29 6.36 21.75
CA ARG A 385 -1.95 6.22 22.34
C ARG A 385 -0.96 5.55 21.38
N ALA A 386 -1.42 4.53 20.65
CA ALA A 386 -0.59 3.89 19.64
C ALA A 386 -0.17 4.89 18.55
N LYS A 387 -1.10 5.65 18.00
CA LYS A 387 -0.82 6.68 16.99
C LYS A 387 0.12 7.77 17.50
N ARG A 388 -0.03 8.21 18.75
CA ARG A 388 0.93 9.18 19.36
C ARG A 388 2.34 8.62 19.41
N ARG A 389 2.52 7.33 19.75
CA ARG A 389 3.84 6.67 19.76
C ARG A 389 4.46 6.58 18.36
N LEU A 390 3.63 6.26 17.34
CA LEU A 390 4.09 6.24 15.95
C LEU A 390 4.57 7.63 15.52
N LEU A 391 3.83 8.68 15.88
CA LEU A 391 4.23 10.07 15.61
C LEU A 391 5.52 10.44 16.34
N ASP A 392 5.68 10.04 17.60
CA ASP A 392 6.91 10.33 18.38
C ASP A 392 8.13 9.61 17.75
N ALA A 393 7.96 8.38 17.23
CA ALA A 393 9.00 7.70 16.46
C ALA A 393 9.36 8.44 15.17
N MET A 394 8.37 8.97 14.44
CA MET A 394 8.60 9.78 13.25
C MET A 394 9.35 11.08 13.57
N VAL A 395 9.03 11.73 14.68
CA VAL A 395 9.78 12.90 15.18
C VAL A 395 11.23 12.52 15.48
N GLY A 396 11.45 11.35 16.08
CA GLY A 396 12.79 10.79 16.30
C GLY A 396 13.57 10.63 14.99
N TYR A 397 12.94 10.06 13.97
CA TYR A 397 13.51 9.93 12.63
C TYR A 397 13.88 11.28 12.01
N CYS A 398 13.02 12.29 12.13
CA CYS A 398 13.29 13.64 11.61
C CYS A 398 14.45 14.36 12.33
N ARG A 399 14.78 13.97 13.57
CA ARG A 399 15.81 14.60 14.40
C ARG A 399 17.11 13.81 14.50
N THR A 400 17.14 12.59 13.94
CA THR A 400 18.34 11.75 14.03
C THR A 400 19.50 12.35 13.25
N THR A 401 20.70 12.08 13.74
CA THR A 401 21.98 12.33 13.05
C THR A 401 22.58 11.03 12.50
N ASP A 402 21.94 9.89 12.77
CA ASP A 402 22.37 8.60 12.26
C ASP A 402 22.00 8.44 10.77
N CYS A 403 22.56 7.41 10.13
CA CYS A 403 22.15 7.03 8.78
C CYS A 403 20.64 6.72 8.73
N LEU A 404 19.90 7.41 7.86
CA LEU A 404 18.44 7.29 7.75
C LEU A 404 17.99 5.89 7.30
N HIS A 405 18.78 5.21 6.45
CA HIS A 405 18.54 3.82 6.09
C HIS A 405 18.65 2.89 7.31
N ILE A 406 19.73 3.00 8.07
CA ILE A 406 19.95 2.18 9.26
C ILE A 406 18.87 2.44 10.30
N TYR A 407 18.48 3.70 10.50
CA TYR A 407 17.39 4.04 11.42
C TYR A 407 16.10 3.32 11.02
N MET A 408 15.76 3.34 9.74
CA MET A 408 14.53 2.75 9.20
C MET A 408 14.56 1.23 9.29
N THR A 409 15.63 0.57 8.88
CA THR A 409 15.75 -0.91 8.93
C THR A 409 15.71 -1.40 10.38
N ARG A 410 16.38 -0.72 11.31
CA ARG A 410 16.28 -1.00 12.76
C ARG A 410 14.87 -0.84 13.30
N TYR A 411 14.15 0.19 12.88
CA TYR A 411 12.77 0.42 13.30
C TYR A 411 11.87 -0.77 12.96
N PHE A 412 12.06 -1.39 11.80
CA PHE A 412 11.32 -2.59 11.38
C PHE A 412 11.89 -3.92 11.92
N GLY A 413 12.94 -3.86 12.74
CA GLY A 413 13.51 -5.01 13.45
C GLY A 413 14.54 -5.79 12.64
N GLU A 414 15.15 -5.18 11.62
CA GLU A 414 16.36 -5.74 11.00
C GLU A 414 17.56 -5.41 11.89
N ASN A 415 18.18 -6.46 12.44
CA ASN A 415 19.48 -6.31 13.10
C ASN A 415 20.53 -6.05 12.04
N ASP A 416 21.51 -5.17 12.36
CA ASP A 416 22.63 -4.76 11.52
C ASP A 416 23.36 -5.97 10.91
N THR A 417 22.89 -6.47 9.79
CA THR A 417 23.70 -7.23 8.85
C THR A 417 24.04 -6.33 7.67
N VAL A 418 24.63 -5.17 7.97
CA VAL A 418 25.43 -4.48 6.97
C VAL A 418 26.68 -5.31 6.81
N GLY A 419 26.59 -6.33 5.94
CA GLY A 419 27.75 -7.00 5.39
C GLY A 419 28.56 -5.95 4.66
N GLY A 420 29.55 -5.40 5.32
CA GLY A 420 30.58 -4.61 4.67
C GLY A 420 31.21 -5.46 3.58
N THR A 421 31.07 -5.00 2.37
CA THR A 421 32.09 -5.21 1.36
C THR A 421 32.62 -3.84 1.02
N SER A 422 33.83 -3.62 1.53
CA SER A 422 34.76 -2.57 1.12
C SER A 422 34.92 -2.54 -0.41
#